data_7502d6a441b2d5edd6fd649705f40eda
#
_entry.id   7502d6a441b2d5edd6fd649705f40eda
#
_cell.length_a   1.000
_cell.length_b   1.000
_cell.length_c   1.000
_cell.angle_alpha   90.00
_cell.angle_beta   90.00
_cell.angle_gamma   90.00
#
_symmetry.space_group_name_H-M   'P 1'
#
loop_
_entity.id
_entity.type
_entity.pdbx_description
1 polymer ?
#
loop_
_entity_poly.entity_id
_entity_poly.type
_entity_poly.pdbx_seq_one_letter_code
_entity_poly.pdbx_strand_id
1 'polypeptide(L)'
;MRRTSRISQESLYVFEDVIVDFSKTEITRGGEKVMVTAKEFKTLEFLAKNAERVVSRDELFNEVWDYQNYPCTRTVDNHILRLRQKLESGPSNPSHLLTVHGMGYKFVR
;
A
#
# COMPACT_ATOMS: atom_id res chain seq x y z
N MET A 1 -9.52 0.17 27.06
CA MET A 1 -8.28 -0.28 27.45
C MET A 1 -7.66 -1.27 26.55
N ARG A 2 -7.85 -2.54 26.82
CA ARG A 2 -7.22 -3.55 26.02
C ARG A 2 -7.60 -3.47 24.57
N ARG A 3 -8.86 -3.20 24.35
CA ARG A 3 -9.35 -3.08 22.98
C ARG A 3 -8.70 -1.95 22.24
N THR A 4 -8.48 -0.87 22.95
CA THR A 4 -7.82 0.28 22.34
C THR A 4 -6.42 -0.08 21.89
N SER A 5 -5.70 -0.82 22.71
CA SER A 5 -4.35 -1.25 22.35
C SER A 5 -4.38 -2.14 21.12
N ARG A 6 -5.33 -3.05 21.05
CA ARG A 6 -5.42 -3.93 19.89
C ARG A 6 -5.76 -3.15 18.64
N ILE A 7 -6.66 -2.19 18.76
CA ILE A 7 -7.01 -1.36 17.63
C ILE A 7 -5.79 -0.60 17.14
N SER A 8 -5.01 -0.07 18.07
CA SER A 8 -3.79 0.65 17.69
C SER A 8 -2.83 -0.26 16.95
N GLN A 9 -2.66 -1.48 17.41
CA GLN A 9 -1.77 -2.41 16.76
C GLN A 9 -2.25 -2.76 15.36
N GLU A 10 -3.55 -2.87 15.19
CA GLU A 10 -4.10 -3.18 13.89
C GLU A 10 -3.97 -2.02 12.92
N SER A 11 -3.91 -0.81 13.43
CA SER A 11 -3.78 0.34 12.56
C SER A 11 -2.35 0.73 12.27
N LEU A 12 -1.39 0.02 12.84
CA LEU A 12 0.02 0.25 12.56
C LEU A 12 0.60 -0.91 11.77
N TYR A 13 1.37 -0.57 10.75
CA TYR A 13 2.00 -1.58 9.93
C TYR A 13 3.47 -1.21 9.77
N VAL A 14 4.36 -2.14 10.06
CA VAL A 14 5.80 -1.85 10.05
C VAL A 14 6.51 -2.84 9.14
N PHE A 15 7.32 -2.33 8.25
CA PHE A 15 8.22 -3.16 7.45
C PHE A 15 9.49 -2.37 7.20
N GLU A 16 10.64 -3.02 7.46
CA GLU A 16 11.95 -2.36 7.38
C GLU A 16 11.93 -1.11 8.25
N ASP A 17 12.26 0.04 7.65
CA ASP A 17 12.24 1.30 8.37
C ASP A 17 10.98 2.12 8.08
N VAL A 18 9.97 1.49 7.53
CA VAL A 18 8.72 2.15 7.19
C VAL A 18 7.66 1.82 8.23
N ILE A 19 7.00 2.86 8.71
CA ILE A 19 5.88 2.73 9.63
C ILE A 19 4.67 3.40 8.99
N VAL A 20 3.58 2.64 8.86
CA VAL A 20 2.35 3.14 8.30
C VAL A 20 1.31 3.19 9.41
N ASP A 21 0.76 4.37 9.66
CA ASP A 21 -0.29 4.54 10.65
C ASP A 21 -1.60 4.81 9.91
N PHE A 22 -2.43 3.78 9.83
CA PHE A 22 -3.68 3.90 9.08
C PHE A 22 -4.69 4.80 9.77
N SER A 23 -4.64 4.87 11.10
CA SER A 23 -5.59 5.71 11.81
C SER A 23 -5.29 7.20 11.62
N LYS A 24 -4.02 7.54 11.42
CA LYS A 24 -3.62 8.94 11.20
C LYS A 24 -3.35 9.24 9.75
N THR A 25 -3.39 8.24 8.89
CA THR A 25 -3.09 8.39 7.47
C THR A 25 -1.69 8.97 7.28
N GLU A 26 -0.73 8.39 7.99
CA GLU A 26 0.66 8.87 7.98
C GLU A 26 1.61 7.71 7.69
N ILE A 27 2.66 8.04 6.97
CA ILE A 27 3.73 7.09 6.69
C ILE A 27 5.04 7.76 7.07
N THR A 28 5.89 7.03 7.77
CA THR A 28 7.25 7.49 8.05
C THR A 28 8.24 6.45 7.56
N ARG A 29 9.39 6.91 7.15
CA ARG A 29 10.46 6.05 6.70
C ARG A 29 11.76 6.57 7.27
N GLY A 30 12.42 5.72 8.06
CA GLY A 30 13.66 6.15 8.71
C GLY A 30 13.45 7.34 9.61
N GLY A 31 12.26 7.47 10.19
CA GLY A 31 11.95 8.57 11.09
C GLY A 31 11.45 9.82 10.41
N GLU A 32 11.40 9.84 9.08
CA GLU A 32 10.96 11.01 8.32
C GLU A 32 9.60 10.75 7.69
N LYS A 33 8.78 11.79 7.68
CA LYS A 33 7.46 11.68 7.10
C LYS A 33 7.52 11.54 5.59
N VAL A 34 6.76 10.61 5.06
CA VAL A 34 6.67 10.38 3.63
C VAL A 34 5.34 10.93 3.14
N MET A 35 5.41 11.80 2.13
CA MET A 35 4.20 12.39 1.58
C MET A 35 3.64 11.50 0.48
N VAL A 36 2.37 11.14 0.63
CA VAL A 36 1.67 10.35 -0.37
C VAL A 36 0.32 10.98 -0.63
N THR A 37 -0.22 10.70 -1.81
CA THR A 37 -1.58 11.15 -2.10
C THR A 37 -2.58 10.22 -1.42
N ALA A 38 -3.83 10.66 -1.34
CA ALA A 38 -4.87 9.85 -0.75
C ALA A 38 -5.02 8.51 -1.48
N LYS A 39 -4.93 8.53 -2.79
CA LYS A 39 -5.05 7.30 -3.58
C LYS A 39 -3.87 6.37 -3.36
N GLU A 40 -2.67 6.93 -3.27
CA GLU A 40 -1.48 6.13 -2.97
C GLU A 40 -1.62 5.48 -1.61
N PHE A 41 -2.09 6.24 -0.63
CA PHE A 41 -2.24 5.70 0.71
C PHE A 41 -3.29 4.59 0.74
N LYS A 42 -4.42 4.79 0.08
CA LYS A 42 -5.47 3.77 0.03
C LYS A 42 -5.00 2.51 -0.68
N THR A 43 -4.21 2.67 -1.71
CA THR A 43 -3.64 1.52 -2.41
C THR A 43 -2.76 0.70 -1.47
N LEU A 44 -1.90 1.37 -0.74
CA LEU A 44 -1.04 0.69 0.21
C LEU A 44 -1.86 0.04 1.31
N GLU A 45 -2.87 0.76 1.81
CA GLU A 45 -3.70 0.23 2.87
C GLU A 45 -4.41 -1.05 2.45
N PHE A 46 -4.97 -1.05 1.25
CA PHE A 46 -5.68 -2.23 0.77
C PHE A 46 -4.72 -3.41 0.61
N LEU A 47 -3.55 -3.15 0.06
CA LEU A 47 -2.55 -4.20 -0.11
C LEU A 47 -2.06 -4.74 1.23
N ALA A 48 -1.85 -3.85 2.19
CA ALA A 48 -1.38 -4.26 3.51
C ALA A 48 -2.42 -5.09 4.25
N LYS A 49 -3.68 -4.73 4.13
CA LYS A 49 -4.75 -5.48 4.77
C LYS A 49 -4.96 -6.84 4.12
N ASN A 50 -4.49 -7.01 2.90
CA ASN A 50 -4.54 -8.28 2.18
C ASN A 50 -3.14 -8.83 1.96
N ALA A 51 -2.26 -8.61 2.91
CA ALA A 51 -0.86 -9.00 2.79
C ALA A 51 -0.72 -10.47 2.46
N GLU A 52 0.24 -10.75 1.60
CA GLU A 52 0.60 -12.11 1.16
C GLU A 52 -0.45 -12.78 0.30
N ARG A 53 -1.45 -12.03 -0.13
CA ARG A 53 -2.43 -12.49 -1.08
C ARG A 53 -2.27 -11.69 -2.37
N VAL A 54 -2.39 -12.35 -3.50
CA VAL A 54 -2.34 -11.64 -4.78
C VAL A 54 -3.64 -10.86 -4.95
N VAL A 55 -3.49 -9.56 -5.20
CA VAL A 55 -4.62 -8.67 -5.45
C VAL A 55 -4.57 -8.26 -6.91
N SER A 56 -5.64 -8.50 -7.64
CA SER A 56 -5.67 -8.15 -9.05
C SER A 56 -5.75 -6.63 -9.22
N ARG A 57 -5.33 -6.15 -10.40
CA ARG A 57 -5.44 -4.72 -10.68
C ARG A 57 -6.89 -4.27 -10.67
N ASP A 58 -7.79 -5.10 -11.18
CA ASP A 58 -9.20 -4.75 -11.17
C ASP A 58 -9.74 -4.62 -9.76
N GLU A 59 -9.34 -5.52 -8.89
CA GLU A 59 -9.76 -5.46 -7.49
C GLU A 59 -9.24 -4.19 -6.83
N LEU A 60 -7.98 -3.87 -7.04
CA LEU A 60 -7.41 -2.64 -6.51
C LEU A 60 -8.13 -1.43 -7.06
N PHE A 61 -8.37 -1.43 -8.35
CA PHE A 61 -9.02 -0.29 -9.00
C PHE A 61 -10.41 -0.08 -8.41
N ASN A 62 -11.18 -1.15 -8.21
CA ASN A 62 -12.51 -1.05 -7.65
C ASN A 62 -12.50 -0.53 -6.23
N GLU A 63 -11.53 -0.94 -5.43
CA GLU A 63 -11.50 -0.59 -4.02
C GLU A 63 -10.99 0.81 -3.76
N VAL A 64 -10.10 1.30 -4.61
CA VAL A 64 -9.45 2.58 -4.38
C VAL A 64 -10.05 3.69 -5.23
N TRP A 65 -10.42 3.37 -6.43
CA TRP A 65 -10.99 4.34 -7.36
C TRP A 65 -12.45 4.03 -7.64
N ASP A 66 -13.13 5.05 -8.15
CA ASP A 66 -14.48 4.85 -8.60
C ASP A 66 -14.44 4.22 -9.99
N TYR A 67 -14.86 2.99 -10.07
CA TYR A 67 -14.77 2.21 -11.29
C TYR A 67 -15.48 2.85 -12.46
N GLN A 68 -16.48 3.64 -12.16
CA GLN A 68 -17.29 4.27 -13.22
C GLN A 68 -16.50 5.26 -14.03
N ASN A 69 -15.50 5.88 -13.44
CA ASN A 69 -14.83 7.00 -14.07
C ASN A 69 -13.72 6.58 -15.01
N TYR A 70 -12.93 5.59 -14.63
CA TYR A 70 -11.75 5.24 -15.39
C TYR A 70 -11.53 3.76 -15.42
N PRO A 71 -11.75 3.12 -16.54
CA PRO A 71 -11.50 1.68 -16.63
C PRO A 71 -10.03 1.33 -16.87
N CYS A 72 -9.13 2.27 -16.68
CA CYS A 72 -7.73 2.06 -17.03
C CYS A 72 -6.92 1.60 -15.83
N THR A 73 -6.43 0.38 -15.88
CA THR A 73 -5.64 -0.17 -14.78
C THR A 73 -4.22 0.39 -14.75
N ARG A 74 -3.83 1.14 -15.78
CA ARG A 74 -2.51 1.76 -15.78
C ARG A 74 -2.36 2.73 -14.61
N THR A 75 -3.46 3.33 -14.18
CA THR A 75 -3.44 4.19 -13.02
C THR A 75 -2.97 3.45 -11.79
N VAL A 76 -3.40 2.21 -11.62
CA VAL A 76 -2.95 1.38 -10.52
C VAL A 76 -1.43 1.16 -10.62
N ASP A 77 -0.96 0.83 -11.81
CA ASP A 77 0.46 0.58 -12.00
C ASP A 77 1.30 1.80 -11.62
N ASN A 78 0.84 2.98 -12.00
CA ASN A 78 1.56 4.21 -11.69
C ASN A 78 1.62 4.47 -10.19
N HIS A 79 0.54 4.17 -9.49
CA HIS A 79 0.51 4.37 -8.04
C HIS A 79 1.43 3.37 -7.34
N ILE A 80 1.46 2.14 -7.82
CA ILE A 80 2.38 1.15 -7.27
C ILE A 80 3.83 1.60 -7.50
N LEU A 81 4.12 2.10 -8.69
CA LEU A 81 5.47 2.58 -8.99
C LEU A 81 5.88 3.72 -8.04
N ARG A 82 4.99 4.65 -7.81
CA ARG A 82 5.29 5.76 -6.91
C ARG A 82 5.48 5.29 -5.48
N LEU A 83 4.67 4.35 -5.04
CA LEU A 83 4.83 3.78 -3.71
C LEU A 83 6.18 3.09 -3.57
N ARG A 84 6.59 2.36 -4.60
CA ARG A 84 7.90 1.71 -4.57
C ARG A 84 9.01 2.74 -4.43
N GLN A 85 8.92 3.83 -5.18
CA GLN A 85 9.93 4.87 -5.12
C GLN A 85 10.02 5.51 -3.75
N LYS A 86 8.90 5.59 -3.05
CA LYS A 86 8.85 6.23 -1.75
C LYS A 86 9.18 5.29 -0.60
N LEU A 87 8.87 4.02 -0.72
CA LEU A 87 8.93 3.09 0.39
C LEU A 87 9.94 1.97 0.25
N GLU A 88 10.34 1.61 -0.95
CA GLU A 88 11.28 0.52 -1.15
C GLU A 88 12.71 1.04 -1.18
N SER A 89 13.63 0.27 -0.58
CA SER A 89 15.04 0.62 -0.67
C SER A 89 15.55 0.47 -2.09
N GLY A 90 15.05 -0.50 -2.83
CA GLY A 90 15.39 -0.68 -4.22
C GLY A 90 14.14 -0.71 -5.08
N PRO A 91 13.66 0.45 -5.54
CA PRO A 91 12.39 0.47 -6.26
C PRO A 91 12.34 -0.40 -7.50
N SER A 92 13.45 -0.57 -8.18
CA SER A 92 13.47 -1.42 -9.36
C SER A 92 13.59 -2.90 -9.01
N ASN A 93 13.85 -3.21 -7.74
CA ASN A 93 13.90 -4.58 -7.28
C ASN A 93 13.19 -4.66 -5.92
N PRO A 94 11.87 -4.48 -5.90
CA PRO A 94 11.14 -4.34 -4.65
C PRO A 94 11.11 -5.61 -3.83
N SER A 95 11.12 -5.45 -2.52
CA SER A 95 11.03 -6.56 -1.59
C SER A 95 9.65 -6.70 -0.97
N HIS A 96 8.84 -5.66 -1.05
CA HIS A 96 7.56 -5.64 -0.36
C HIS A 96 6.38 -5.49 -1.30
N LEU A 97 6.46 -4.54 -2.23
CA LEU A 97 5.40 -4.32 -3.20
C LEU A 97 5.75 -5.07 -4.47
N LEU A 98 5.29 -6.30 -4.54
CA LEU A 98 5.71 -7.22 -5.59
C LEU A 98 4.71 -7.25 -6.73
N THR A 99 5.22 -7.51 -7.93
CA THR A 99 4.38 -7.74 -9.10
C THR A 99 4.26 -9.24 -9.31
N VAL A 100 3.01 -9.71 -9.47
CA VAL A 100 2.77 -11.10 -9.85
C VAL A 100 2.28 -11.07 -11.29
N HIS A 101 3.16 -11.42 -12.20
CA HIS A 101 2.88 -11.25 -13.62
C HIS A 101 1.62 -11.96 -14.06
N GLY A 102 0.78 -11.24 -14.77
CA GLY A 102 -0.48 -11.78 -15.25
C GLY A 102 -1.58 -11.86 -14.22
N MET A 103 -1.29 -11.50 -12.95
CA MET A 103 -2.29 -11.65 -11.89
C MET A 103 -2.52 -10.36 -11.11
N GLY A 104 -1.47 -9.59 -10.83
CA GLY A 104 -1.65 -8.35 -10.09
C GLY A 104 -0.47 -8.06 -9.19
N TYR A 105 -0.79 -7.65 -7.97
CA TYR A 105 0.23 -7.23 -7.02
C TYR A 105 0.06 -7.96 -5.69
N LYS A 106 1.14 -8.02 -4.94
CA LYS A 106 1.16 -8.71 -3.67
C LYS A 106 2.04 -7.93 -2.71
N PHE A 107 1.55 -7.71 -1.50
CA PHE A 107 2.34 -7.03 -0.50
C PHE A 107 2.90 -8.04 0.49
N VAL A 108 4.19 -7.95 0.76
CA VAL A 108 4.89 -8.84 1.69
C VAL A 108 5.64 -7.97 2.68
N ARG A 109 5.48 -8.28 3.95
CA ARG A 109 6.15 -7.56 5.00
C ARG A 109 7.64 -7.79 5.07
#